data_e101f843b326cd4dac1da68d91e1c1ca
#
_entry.id   e101f843b326cd4dac1da68d91e1c1ca
#
_cell.length_a   1.000
_cell.length_b   1.000
_cell.length_c   1.000
_cell.angle_alpha   90.00
_cell.angle_beta   90.00
_cell.angle_gamma   90.00
#
_symmetry.space_group_name_H-M   'P 1'
#
loop_
_entity.id
_entity.type
_entity.pdbx_description
1 polymer ?
#
loop_
_entity_poly.entity_id
_entity_poly.type
_entity_poly.pdbx_seq_one_letter_code
_entity_poly.pdbx_strand_id
1 'polypeptide(L)'
;VRPEIVAIGAVRTPLGSFGGAFRDVPVWDLGAAAIAAALRRAGVAGGDVDDVIYANCRQAGNGPNPSRTAAVKGGIPVPVPTHTVNMACPSSMKAVMLGWQSLALGEARIVLAGGMESMSTMPFLLKNARWEGFKLGDRTLTDSWSDTIDPLVGYGMGMTAENLAEKYGIARDEQDRFAAESHAKAARAQDDGLLDAEIEPVRLPPTRSDPDGRVVARDESIRRETAAAKLAKLKPVFKKDGSVTAGNACSMGDGASAIVLTTREHASALGAKPLFSIVASAQTAVDPAVMGEGPAHAIPRALERAGMTLRDMDFIEVNEAFAVQILANERALGWDRSKVNVHGGAVALGHPTGMSGARILVTLDNVLRRHDGEHGVASICGGGGVTTAMIIRRER
;
A
#
# COMPACT_ATOMS: atom_id res chain seq x y z
N VAL A 1 25.66 -14.49 12.97
CA VAL A 1 24.28 -14.15 13.38
C VAL A 1 23.88 -12.95 12.56
N ARG A 2 22.71 -12.98 11.91
CA ARG A 2 22.21 -11.80 11.18
C ARG A 2 21.79 -10.71 12.16
N PRO A 3 22.07 -9.43 11.88
CA PRO A 3 21.61 -8.35 12.75
C PRO A 3 20.09 -8.31 12.78
N GLU A 4 19.53 -7.96 13.91
CA GLU A 4 18.10 -7.70 14.03
C GLU A 4 17.80 -6.32 13.46
N ILE A 5 16.89 -6.26 12.50
CA ILE A 5 16.50 -5.02 11.83
C ILE A 5 15.19 -4.49 12.43
N VAL A 6 15.19 -3.24 12.79
CA VAL A 6 14.08 -2.54 13.43
C VAL A 6 13.65 -1.31 12.63
N ALA A 7 12.39 -0.97 12.72
CA ALA A 7 11.86 0.31 12.29
C ALA A 7 11.92 1.30 13.46
N ILE A 8 12.43 2.50 13.22
CA ILE A 8 12.53 3.58 14.21
C ILE A 8 11.66 4.79 13.86
N GLY A 9 11.05 4.80 12.69
CA GLY A 9 10.07 5.78 12.24
C GLY A 9 9.17 5.15 11.19
N ALA A 10 7.86 5.33 11.34
CA ALA A 10 6.86 4.78 10.41
C ALA A 10 5.67 5.74 10.32
N VAL A 11 5.20 6.01 9.10
CA VAL A 11 4.15 6.99 8.87
C VAL A 11 3.52 6.83 7.50
N ARG A 12 2.29 7.31 7.34
CA ARG A 12 1.63 7.54 6.06
C ARG A 12 0.98 8.92 5.99
N THR A 13 0.75 9.41 4.79
CA THR A 13 -0.19 10.51 4.58
C THR A 13 -1.64 10.03 4.78
N PRO A 14 -2.62 10.92 4.94
CA PRO A 14 -4.00 10.57 4.66
C PRO A 14 -4.11 10.01 3.24
N LEU A 15 -5.12 9.18 3.00
CA LEU A 15 -5.43 8.65 1.67
C LEU A 15 -6.47 9.56 1.00
N GLY A 16 -6.04 10.20 -0.08
CA GLY A 16 -6.93 11.00 -0.95
C GLY A 16 -7.75 10.10 -1.86
N SER A 17 -9.00 10.46 -2.10
CA SER A 17 -9.81 9.86 -3.14
C SER A 17 -9.32 10.27 -4.53
N PHE A 18 -9.54 9.43 -5.54
CA PHE A 18 -9.29 9.81 -6.94
C PHE A 18 -10.06 11.09 -7.30
N GLY A 19 -9.32 12.10 -7.75
CA GLY A 19 -9.87 13.46 -8.02
C GLY A 19 -10.24 14.24 -6.75
N GLY A 20 -9.86 13.77 -5.57
CA GLY A 20 -10.13 14.39 -4.27
C GLY A 20 -9.11 15.45 -3.86
N ALA A 21 -8.78 15.48 -2.56
CA ALA A 21 -7.93 16.52 -1.97
C ALA A 21 -6.54 16.62 -2.61
N PHE A 22 -5.98 15.52 -3.07
CA PHE A 22 -4.63 15.46 -3.64
C PHE A 22 -4.59 15.46 -5.18
N ARG A 23 -5.70 15.72 -5.86
CA ARG A 23 -5.82 15.61 -7.33
C ARG A 23 -4.78 16.40 -8.13
N ASP A 24 -4.35 17.54 -7.59
CA ASP A 24 -3.38 18.44 -8.24
C ASP A 24 -2.00 18.39 -7.57
N VAL A 25 -1.79 17.46 -6.63
CA VAL A 25 -0.54 17.32 -5.88
C VAL A 25 0.38 16.35 -6.62
N PRO A 26 1.58 16.79 -7.05
CA PRO A 26 2.56 15.88 -7.65
C PRO A 26 2.89 14.73 -6.71
N VAL A 27 3.03 13.52 -7.27
CA VAL A 27 3.28 12.30 -6.49
C VAL A 27 4.50 12.43 -5.57
N TRP A 28 5.57 13.08 -6.03
CA TRP A 28 6.78 13.30 -5.24
C TRP A 28 6.59 14.27 -4.06
N ASP A 29 5.59 15.14 -4.09
CA ASP A 29 5.30 16.03 -2.95
C ASP A 29 4.59 15.26 -1.83
N LEU A 30 3.73 14.30 -2.15
CA LEU A 30 3.18 13.34 -1.19
C LEU A 30 4.30 12.47 -0.59
N GLY A 31 5.20 11.95 -1.45
CA GLY A 31 6.38 11.20 -1.02
C GLY A 31 7.28 12.00 -0.11
N ALA A 32 7.57 13.25 -0.46
CA ALA A 32 8.39 14.16 0.35
C ALA A 32 7.79 14.42 1.74
N ALA A 33 6.47 14.61 1.82
CA ALA A 33 5.77 14.78 3.08
C ALA A 33 5.92 13.55 4.01
N ALA A 34 5.73 12.34 3.46
CA ALA A 34 5.90 11.11 4.23
C ALA A 34 7.36 10.88 4.64
N ILE A 35 8.32 11.14 3.75
CA ILE A 35 9.76 11.02 4.03
C ILE A 35 10.17 11.97 5.17
N ALA A 36 9.85 13.26 5.06
CA ALA A 36 10.16 14.25 6.08
C ALA A 36 9.54 13.89 7.43
N ALA A 37 8.32 13.39 7.43
CA ALA A 37 7.63 12.96 8.64
C ALA A 37 8.27 11.70 9.27
N ALA A 38 8.65 10.71 8.47
CA ALA A 38 9.33 9.50 8.95
C ALA A 38 10.68 9.83 9.59
N LEU A 39 11.49 10.69 8.96
CA LEU A 39 12.76 11.16 9.52
C LEU A 39 12.56 11.89 10.86
N ARG A 40 11.60 12.79 10.92
CA ARG A 40 11.28 13.53 12.14
C ARG A 40 10.83 12.59 13.27
N ARG A 41 9.97 11.61 12.98
CA ARG A 41 9.51 10.63 13.97
C ARG A 41 10.63 9.70 14.42
N ALA A 42 11.57 9.39 13.55
CA ALA A 42 12.75 8.58 13.86
C ALA A 42 13.83 9.37 14.67
N GLY A 43 13.76 10.71 14.69
CA GLY A 43 14.82 11.55 15.24
C GLY A 43 16.13 11.49 14.45
N VAL A 44 16.05 11.24 13.13
CA VAL A 44 17.18 11.04 12.23
C VAL A 44 17.24 12.19 11.23
N ALA A 45 18.42 12.77 11.04
CA ALA A 45 18.62 13.75 9.99
C ALA A 45 18.71 13.09 8.61
N GLY A 46 18.26 13.78 7.55
CA GLY A 46 18.34 13.24 6.19
C GLY A 46 19.77 12.85 5.76
N GLY A 47 20.79 13.51 6.31
CA GLY A 47 22.20 13.21 6.06
C GLY A 47 22.75 11.94 6.71
N ASP A 48 22.02 11.37 7.67
CA ASP A 48 22.39 10.12 8.32
C ASP A 48 21.86 8.88 7.55
N VAL A 49 20.97 9.11 6.58
CA VAL A 49 20.41 8.04 5.73
C VAL A 49 21.45 7.64 4.67
N ASP A 50 21.75 6.35 4.60
CA ASP A 50 22.73 5.83 3.64
C ASP A 50 22.09 5.47 2.29
N ASP A 51 20.80 5.06 2.26
CA ASP A 51 20.07 4.71 1.02
C ASP A 51 18.57 4.97 1.17
N VAL A 52 17.93 5.36 0.06
CA VAL A 52 16.48 5.52 -0.04
C VAL A 52 15.92 4.57 -1.09
N ILE A 53 15.10 3.63 -0.67
CA ILE A 53 14.45 2.63 -1.52
C ILE A 53 12.94 2.91 -1.51
N TYR A 54 12.43 3.55 -2.56
CA TYR A 54 11.09 4.08 -2.52
C TYR A 54 10.27 3.66 -3.75
N ALA A 55 9.00 3.37 -3.58
CA ALA A 55 8.18 2.82 -4.64
C ALA A 55 7.32 3.87 -5.34
N ASN A 56 7.10 3.68 -6.63
CA ASN A 56 6.07 4.32 -7.42
C ASN A 56 5.68 3.39 -8.57
N CYS A 57 4.42 2.98 -8.66
CA CYS A 57 3.96 2.04 -9.69
C CYS A 57 3.60 2.76 -10.99
N ARG A 58 2.89 3.87 -10.89
CA ARG A 58 2.39 4.64 -12.02
C ARG A 58 3.37 5.77 -12.35
N GLN A 59 4.43 5.43 -13.08
CA GLN A 59 5.56 6.33 -13.31
C GLN A 59 5.39 7.25 -14.53
N ALA A 60 4.38 7.02 -15.37
CA ALA A 60 4.14 7.86 -16.55
C ALA A 60 3.96 9.34 -16.14
N GLY A 61 4.75 10.23 -16.74
CA GLY A 61 4.74 11.67 -16.43
C GLY A 61 5.53 12.08 -15.18
N ASN A 62 6.05 11.13 -14.38
CA ASN A 62 6.72 11.40 -13.09
C ASN A 62 8.24 11.54 -13.19
N GLY A 63 8.79 11.67 -14.41
CA GLY A 63 10.24 11.80 -14.63
C GLY A 63 10.98 10.46 -14.51
N PRO A 64 12.32 10.49 -14.65
CA PRO A 64 13.12 9.27 -14.75
C PRO A 64 13.26 8.51 -13.41
N ASN A 65 13.22 9.22 -12.28
CA ASN A 65 13.33 8.64 -10.94
C ASN A 65 12.49 9.47 -9.95
N PRO A 66 11.18 9.24 -9.90
CA PRO A 66 10.28 10.00 -9.03
C PRO A 66 10.62 9.87 -7.55
N SER A 67 11.13 8.72 -7.11
CA SER A 67 11.58 8.49 -5.73
C SER A 67 12.74 9.39 -5.35
N ARG A 68 13.66 9.63 -6.27
CA ARG A 68 14.76 10.57 -6.07
C ARG A 68 14.27 12.01 -5.87
N THR A 69 13.28 12.42 -6.65
CA THR A 69 12.66 13.74 -6.52
C THR A 69 11.99 13.87 -5.14
N ALA A 70 11.23 12.85 -4.72
CA ALA A 70 10.59 12.83 -3.41
C ALA A 70 11.62 12.87 -2.27
N ALA A 71 12.69 12.09 -2.36
CA ALA A 71 13.74 12.03 -1.34
C ALA A 71 14.40 13.40 -1.12
N VAL A 72 14.84 14.03 -2.19
CA VAL A 72 15.52 15.35 -2.08
C VAL A 72 14.56 16.42 -1.55
N LYS A 73 13.32 16.47 -2.04
CA LYS A 73 12.28 17.39 -1.52
C LYS A 73 11.90 17.08 -0.07
N GLY A 74 12.01 15.83 0.35
CA GLY A 74 11.76 15.37 1.73
C GLY A 74 12.90 15.57 2.71
N GLY A 75 14.01 16.23 2.28
CA GLY A 75 15.14 16.61 3.15
C GLY A 75 16.31 15.63 3.12
N ILE A 76 16.32 14.67 2.19
CA ILE A 76 17.48 13.80 1.96
C ILE A 76 18.51 14.56 1.09
N PRO A 77 19.78 14.66 1.51
CA PRO A 77 20.82 15.36 0.76
C PRO A 77 21.11 14.69 -0.59
N VAL A 78 21.56 15.50 -1.55
CA VAL A 78 21.89 15.05 -2.92
C VAL A 78 22.89 13.88 -2.97
N PRO A 79 23.92 13.74 -2.12
CA PRO A 79 24.84 12.61 -2.18
C PRO A 79 24.23 11.25 -1.83
N VAL A 80 23.07 11.20 -1.11
CA VAL A 80 22.43 9.94 -0.72
C VAL A 80 21.78 9.28 -1.94
N PRO A 81 22.12 8.03 -2.29
CA PRO A 81 21.53 7.33 -3.42
C PRO A 81 20.02 7.09 -3.20
N THR A 82 19.29 7.02 -4.28
CA THR A 82 17.85 6.73 -4.26
C THR A 82 17.45 6.02 -5.53
N HIS A 83 16.62 4.97 -5.42
CA HIS A 83 16.06 4.31 -6.58
C HIS A 83 14.55 4.04 -6.42
N THR A 84 13.87 3.95 -7.56
CA THR A 84 12.43 3.68 -7.62
C THR A 84 12.19 2.20 -7.83
N VAL A 85 11.37 1.59 -6.94
CA VAL A 85 10.96 0.19 -7.04
C VAL A 85 9.57 0.08 -7.66
N ASN A 86 9.41 -0.85 -8.60
CA ASN A 86 8.13 -1.25 -9.14
C ASN A 86 7.98 -2.77 -9.16
N MET A 87 7.03 -3.28 -8.42
CA MET A 87 6.58 -4.66 -8.35
C MET A 87 5.04 -4.69 -8.31
N ALA A 88 4.39 -3.78 -9.07
CA ALA A 88 2.96 -3.52 -8.97
C ALA A 88 2.54 -3.17 -7.51
N CYS A 89 1.37 -3.62 -7.03
CA CYS A 89 0.87 -3.28 -5.69
C CYS A 89 1.82 -3.61 -4.53
N PRO A 90 2.63 -4.70 -4.54
CA PRO A 90 3.63 -5.01 -3.51
C PRO A 90 4.85 -4.09 -3.45
N SER A 91 4.99 -3.11 -4.33
CA SER A 91 6.23 -2.32 -4.54
C SER A 91 6.82 -1.74 -3.25
N SER A 92 6.03 -1.09 -2.39
CA SER A 92 6.57 -0.47 -1.19
C SER A 92 6.91 -1.48 -0.09
N MET A 93 6.20 -2.62 0.01
CA MET A 93 6.66 -3.70 0.88
C MET A 93 7.95 -4.33 0.34
N LYS A 94 8.09 -4.45 -0.99
CA LYS A 94 9.35 -4.88 -1.61
C LYS A 94 10.48 -3.89 -1.32
N ALA A 95 10.22 -2.59 -1.32
CA ALA A 95 11.19 -1.58 -0.91
C ALA A 95 11.66 -1.78 0.54
N VAL A 96 10.74 -2.07 1.47
CA VAL A 96 11.08 -2.41 2.87
C VAL A 96 11.90 -3.70 2.93
N MET A 97 11.57 -4.74 2.14
CA MET A 97 12.36 -5.97 2.07
C MET A 97 13.77 -5.74 1.55
N LEU A 98 13.95 -4.88 0.55
CA LEU A 98 15.28 -4.53 0.02
C LEU A 98 16.09 -3.75 1.07
N GLY A 99 15.48 -2.79 1.77
CA GLY A 99 16.13 -2.07 2.87
C GLY A 99 16.55 -3.02 4.00
N TRP A 100 15.69 -3.95 4.37
CA TRP A 100 16.02 -5.01 5.34
C TRP A 100 17.24 -5.84 4.89
N GLN A 101 17.29 -6.21 3.60
CA GLN A 101 18.41 -6.98 3.02
C GLN A 101 19.72 -6.18 3.02
N SER A 102 19.69 -4.91 2.60
CA SER A 102 20.86 -4.02 2.59
C SER A 102 21.45 -3.85 4.00
N LEU A 103 20.61 -3.62 5.00
CA LEU A 103 21.02 -3.54 6.41
C LEU A 103 21.59 -4.87 6.93
N ALA A 104 20.96 -6.01 6.57
CA ALA A 104 21.40 -7.33 6.99
C ALA A 104 22.76 -7.74 6.38
N LEU A 105 23.11 -7.18 5.22
CA LEU A 105 24.40 -7.36 4.55
C LEU A 105 25.46 -6.35 5.00
N GLY A 106 25.08 -5.33 5.78
CA GLY A 106 25.98 -4.28 6.23
C GLY A 106 26.34 -3.24 5.14
N GLU A 107 25.56 -3.16 4.05
CA GLU A 107 25.76 -2.19 2.98
C GLU A 107 25.27 -0.80 3.37
N ALA A 108 24.36 -0.70 4.36
CA ALA A 108 23.83 0.53 4.91
C ALA A 108 23.66 0.40 6.43
N ARG A 109 23.60 1.53 7.13
CA ARG A 109 23.30 1.62 8.57
C ARG A 109 21.88 2.13 8.81
N ILE A 110 21.41 3.07 7.97
CA ILE A 110 20.06 3.61 7.99
C ILE A 110 19.51 3.59 6.56
N VAL A 111 18.36 2.96 6.37
CA VAL A 111 17.63 2.93 5.10
C VAL A 111 16.25 3.54 5.30
N LEU A 112 15.87 4.46 4.41
CA LEU A 112 14.50 4.92 4.31
C LEU A 112 13.80 4.14 3.19
N ALA A 113 12.72 3.43 3.53
CA ALA A 113 11.94 2.63 2.60
C ALA A 113 10.46 3.01 2.63
N GLY A 114 9.74 2.75 1.55
CA GLY A 114 8.32 3.04 1.47
C GLY A 114 7.83 3.21 0.05
N GLY A 115 6.85 4.09 -0.15
CA GLY A 115 6.34 4.37 -1.49
C GLY A 115 5.27 5.44 -1.54
N MET A 116 4.97 5.85 -2.73
CA MET A 116 4.01 6.89 -3.07
C MET A 116 3.21 6.51 -4.31
N GLU A 117 2.02 7.06 -4.42
CA GLU A 117 1.20 6.97 -5.63
C GLU A 117 0.27 8.17 -5.74
N SER A 118 0.11 8.70 -6.93
CA SER A 118 -0.98 9.62 -7.25
C SER A 118 -1.66 9.12 -8.53
N MET A 119 -2.82 8.51 -8.35
CA MET A 119 -3.62 8.07 -9.47
C MET A 119 -4.38 9.22 -10.11
N SER A 120 -4.61 10.29 -9.34
CA SER A 120 -5.26 11.51 -9.82
C SER A 120 -4.42 12.29 -10.83
N THR A 121 -3.09 12.16 -10.77
CA THR A 121 -2.17 12.86 -11.69
C THR A 121 -1.70 12.02 -12.88
N MET A 122 -2.23 10.80 -13.05
CA MET A 122 -1.87 9.94 -14.17
C MET A 122 -2.24 10.58 -15.51
N PRO A 123 -1.30 10.62 -16.49
CA PRO A 123 -1.55 11.24 -17.78
C PRO A 123 -2.31 10.31 -18.72
N PHE A 124 -2.96 10.89 -19.74
CA PHE A 124 -3.35 10.16 -20.93
C PHE A 124 -2.15 9.99 -21.87
N LEU A 125 -2.07 8.85 -22.56
CA LEU A 125 -0.95 8.49 -23.43
C LEU A 125 -1.40 8.47 -24.89
N LEU A 126 -0.60 9.07 -25.75
CA LEU A 126 -0.72 8.92 -27.19
C LEU A 126 0.31 7.90 -27.69
N LYS A 127 -0.14 6.66 -27.90
CA LYS A 127 0.71 5.57 -28.43
C LYS A 127 0.95 5.72 -29.93
N ASN A 128 2.07 5.18 -30.40
CA ASN A 128 2.46 5.11 -31.83
C ASN A 128 2.69 6.45 -32.55
N ALA A 129 2.53 7.60 -31.89
CA ALA A 129 2.68 8.91 -32.51
C ALA A 129 4.11 9.19 -33.01
N ARG A 130 5.13 8.64 -32.38
CA ARG A 130 6.56 8.93 -32.71
C ARG A 130 6.94 8.49 -34.13
N TRP A 131 6.48 7.33 -34.57
CA TRP A 131 6.86 6.76 -35.86
C TRP A 131 5.78 6.87 -36.92
N GLU A 132 4.51 6.77 -36.52
CA GLU A 132 3.38 6.90 -37.43
C GLU A 132 3.04 8.36 -37.76
N GLY A 133 3.45 9.29 -36.90
CA GLY A 133 3.14 10.71 -37.04
C GLY A 133 1.66 11.01 -36.92
N PHE A 134 1.31 12.26 -37.10
CA PHE A 134 -0.08 12.73 -37.17
C PHE A 134 -0.55 12.73 -38.63
N LYS A 135 -1.13 11.63 -39.07
CA LYS A 135 -1.78 11.52 -40.37
C LYS A 135 -3.22 12.04 -40.27
N LEU A 136 -3.84 12.24 -41.41
CA LEU A 136 -5.26 12.61 -41.48
C LEU A 136 -6.13 11.55 -40.76
N GLY A 137 -7.08 12.01 -39.96
CA GLY A 137 -8.00 11.16 -39.17
C GLY A 137 -7.81 11.31 -37.66
N ASP A 138 -8.74 10.71 -36.90
CA ASP A 138 -8.75 10.77 -35.44
C ASP A 138 -7.62 10.00 -34.77
N ARG A 139 -7.25 10.40 -33.55
CA ARG A 139 -6.30 9.72 -32.67
C ARG A 139 -6.93 9.46 -31.32
N THR A 140 -6.72 8.27 -30.80
CA THR A 140 -7.20 7.90 -29.46
C THR A 140 -6.12 8.21 -28.43
N LEU A 141 -6.49 8.96 -27.38
CA LEU A 141 -5.72 9.07 -26.15
C LEU A 141 -6.07 7.89 -25.25
N THR A 142 -5.05 7.13 -24.86
CA THR A 142 -5.22 6.01 -23.95
C THR A 142 -5.07 6.50 -22.53
N ASP A 143 -6.06 6.27 -21.66
CA ASP A 143 -5.89 6.47 -20.23
C ASP A 143 -4.78 5.54 -19.72
N SER A 144 -3.77 6.08 -19.05
CA SER A 144 -2.69 5.25 -18.51
C SER A 144 -3.15 4.28 -17.42
N TRP A 145 -4.36 4.48 -16.88
CA TRP A 145 -5.02 3.46 -16.05
C TRP A 145 -5.32 2.18 -16.83
N SER A 146 -5.61 2.26 -18.11
CA SER A 146 -5.85 1.08 -18.96
C SER A 146 -4.58 0.23 -19.16
N ASP A 147 -3.39 0.75 -18.85
CA ASP A 147 -2.16 -0.07 -18.75
C ASP A 147 -2.19 -1.02 -17.55
N THR A 148 -3.28 -1.05 -16.76
CA THR A 148 -3.57 -2.12 -15.78
C THR A 148 -4.03 -3.42 -16.44
N ILE A 149 -4.29 -3.43 -17.74
CA ILE A 149 -4.45 -4.67 -18.48
C ILE A 149 -3.13 -5.43 -18.41
N ASP A 150 -3.17 -6.57 -17.74
CA ASP A 150 -1.99 -7.42 -17.60
C ASP A 150 -1.75 -8.14 -18.95
N PRO A 151 -0.61 -7.90 -19.60
CA PRO A 151 -0.31 -8.53 -20.90
C PRO A 151 -0.23 -10.06 -20.84
N LEU A 152 0.00 -10.64 -19.65
CA LEU A 152 0.06 -12.10 -19.46
C LEU A 152 -1.32 -12.76 -19.61
N VAL A 153 -2.40 -12.04 -19.27
CA VAL A 153 -3.76 -12.57 -19.30
C VAL A 153 -4.69 -11.80 -20.25
N GLY A 154 -4.30 -10.61 -20.69
CA GLY A 154 -5.06 -9.80 -21.65
C GLY A 154 -6.25 -9.04 -21.07
N TYR A 155 -6.39 -8.97 -19.73
CA TYR A 155 -7.46 -8.25 -19.05
C TYR A 155 -7.00 -7.60 -17.75
N GLY A 156 -7.83 -6.70 -17.22
CA GLY A 156 -7.52 -5.96 -15.98
C GLY A 156 -7.83 -6.77 -14.72
N MET A 157 -7.37 -6.24 -13.59
CA MET A 157 -7.41 -6.90 -12.26
C MET A 157 -8.82 -7.28 -11.81
N GLY A 158 -9.86 -6.55 -12.22
CA GLY A 158 -11.25 -6.89 -11.88
C GLY A 158 -11.70 -8.24 -12.44
N MET A 159 -11.20 -8.65 -13.62
CA MET A 159 -11.46 -9.97 -14.15
C MET A 159 -10.77 -11.08 -13.35
N THR A 160 -9.58 -10.82 -12.80
CA THR A 160 -8.90 -11.77 -11.91
C THR A 160 -9.71 -12.00 -10.63
N ALA A 161 -10.41 -10.98 -10.16
CA ALA A 161 -11.32 -11.06 -9.01
C ALA A 161 -12.58 -11.90 -9.35
N GLU A 162 -13.16 -11.73 -10.54
CA GLU A 162 -14.27 -12.58 -11.01
C GLU A 162 -13.84 -14.06 -11.12
N ASN A 163 -12.62 -14.32 -11.58
CA ASN A 163 -12.07 -15.68 -11.63
C ASN A 163 -11.97 -16.31 -10.23
N LEU A 164 -11.62 -15.51 -9.21
CA LEU A 164 -11.62 -15.97 -7.81
C LEU A 164 -13.03 -16.26 -7.30
N ALA A 165 -14.01 -15.41 -7.65
CA ALA A 165 -15.40 -15.64 -7.29
C ALA A 165 -15.89 -16.99 -7.81
N GLU A 166 -15.58 -17.31 -9.06
CA GLU A 166 -15.92 -18.60 -9.68
C GLU A 166 -15.15 -19.76 -9.04
N LYS A 167 -13.82 -19.64 -8.92
CA LYS A 167 -12.95 -20.69 -8.39
C LYS A 167 -13.32 -21.10 -6.97
N TYR A 168 -13.63 -20.14 -6.13
CA TYR A 168 -13.94 -20.37 -4.71
C TYR A 168 -15.44 -20.41 -4.41
N GLY A 169 -16.31 -20.21 -5.40
CA GLY A 169 -17.76 -20.19 -5.21
C GLY A 169 -18.22 -19.07 -4.27
N ILE A 170 -17.60 -17.88 -4.33
CA ILE A 170 -17.89 -16.75 -3.46
C ILE A 170 -19.02 -15.92 -4.07
N ALA A 171 -20.14 -15.87 -3.36
CA ALA A 171 -21.32 -15.16 -3.83
C ALA A 171 -21.19 -13.63 -3.69
N ARG A 172 -21.98 -12.91 -4.50
CA ARG A 172 -22.02 -11.44 -4.50
C ARG A 172 -22.37 -10.85 -3.14
N ASP A 173 -23.33 -11.42 -2.44
CA ASP A 173 -23.79 -10.94 -1.14
C ASP A 173 -22.73 -11.11 -0.04
N GLU A 174 -21.88 -12.14 -0.11
CA GLU A 174 -20.72 -12.29 0.79
C GLU A 174 -19.70 -11.15 0.57
N GLN A 175 -19.43 -10.81 -0.70
CA GLN A 175 -18.54 -9.71 -1.06
C GLN A 175 -19.06 -8.35 -0.58
N ASP A 176 -20.36 -8.10 -0.76
CA ASP A 176 -21.00 -6.85 -0.35
C ASP A 176 -21.06 -6.73 1.18
N ARG A 177 -21.28 -7.83 1.92
CA ARG A 177 -21.19 -7.84 3.38
C ARG A 177 -19.77 -7.51 3.86
N PHE A 178 -18.76 -8.15 3.28
CA PHE A 178 -17.37 -7.85 3.61
C PHE A 178 -17.02 -6.37 3.35
N ALA A 179 -17.43 -5.82 2.20
CA ALA A 179 -17.19 -4.42 1.88
C ALA A 179 -17.85 -3.47 2.87
N ALA A 180 -19.09 -3.75 3.27
CA ALA A 180 -19.78 -2.97 4.30
C ALA A 180 -19.07 -3.06 5.66
N GLU A 181 -18.56 -4.23 6.05
CA GLU A 181 -17.76 -4.44 7.27
C GLU A 181 -16.45 -3.63 7.22
N SER A 182 -15.71 -3.64 6.09
CA SER A 182 -14.49 -2.86 5.92
C SER A 182 -14.75 -1.37 6.13
N HIS A 183 -15.79 -0.82 5.50
CA HIS A 183 -16.18 0.58 5.70
C HIS A 183 -16.58 0.89 7.15
N ALA A 184 -17.34 0.00 7.80
CA ALA A 184 -17.76 0.18 9.19
C ALA A 184 -16.57 0.16 10.16
N LYS A 185 -15.59 -0.74 9.95
CA LYS A 185 -14.35 -0.80 10.73
C LYS A 185 -13.51 0.48 10.53
N ALA A 186 -13.31 0.92 9.28
CA ALA A 186 -12.54 2.11 8.97
C ALA A 186 -13.19 3.39 9.53
N ALA A 187 -14.52 3.50 9.43
CA ALA A 187 -15.27 4.62 9.98
C ALA A 187 -15.09 4.72 11.50
N ARG A 188 -15.26 3.62 12.21
CA ARG A 188 -15.03 3.58 13.67
C ARG A 188 -13.60 3.92 14.03
N ALA A 189 -12.62 3.29 13.35
CA ALA A 189 -11.21 3.56 13.61
C ALA A 189 -10.85 5.05 13.41
N GLN A 190 -11.40 5.69 12.39
CA GLN A 190 -11.20 7.12 12.16
C GLN A 190 -11.92 8.00 13.18
N ASP A 191 -13.15 7.65 13.57
CA ASP A 191 -13.94 8.44 14.54
C ASP A 191 -13.37 8.32 15.97
N ASP A 192 -12.85 7.16 16.32
CA ASP A 192 -12.21 6.89 17.62
C ASP A 192 -10.74 7.38 17.66
N GLY A 193 -10.22 8.01 16.59
CA GLY A 193 -8.85 8.52 16.50
C GLY A 193 -7.77 7.41 16.50
N LEU A 194 -8.15 6.17 16.18
CA LEU A 194 -7.20 5.05 16.16
C LEU A 194 -6.18 5.14 15.02
N LEU A 195 -6.51 5.87 13.94
CA LEU A 195 -5.63 6.08 12.79
C LEU A 195 -4.68 7.28 12.95
N ASP A 196 -4.92 8.16 13.93
CA ASP A 196 -4.17 9.42 14.07
C ASP A 196 -2.66 9.21 14.30
N ALA A 197 -2.29 8.12 14.98
CA ALA A 197 -0.88 7.80 15.25
C ALA A 197 -0.08 7.44 14.00
N GLU A 198 -0.73 6.90 12.98
CA GLU A 198 -0.07 6.49 11.72
C GLU A 198 -0.10 7.58 10.65
N ILE A 199 -1.01 8.55 10.77
CA ILE A 199 -1.22 9.61 9.77
C ILE A 199 -0.34 10.82 10.07
N GLU A 200 0.29 11.36 9.03
CA GLU A 200 0.89 12.69 9.00
C GLU A 200 -0.01 13.62 8.19
N PRO A 201 -0.59 14.66 8.79
CA PRO A 201 -1.37 15.63 8.06
C PRO A 201 -0.56 16.33 6.98
N VAL A 202 -1.14 16.48 5.80
CA VAL A 202 -0.50 17.14 4.66
C VAL A 202 -1.09 18.54 4.50
N ARG A 203 -0.23 19.55 4.58
CA ARG A 203 -0.61 20.94 4.30
C ARG A 203 -0.54 21.19 2.79
N LEU A 204 -1.65 21.53 2.19
CA LEU A 204 -1.73 21.95 0.80
C LEU A 204 -1.47 23.47 0.68
N PRO A 205 -0.74 23.90 -0.35
CA PRO A 205 -0.47 25.30 -0.58
C PRO A 205 -1.77 26.06 -0.88
N PRO A 206 -1.78 27.39 -0.67
CA PRO A 206 -2.87 28.26 -1.10
C PRO A 206 -3.14 28.11 -2.61
N THR A 207 -4.41 28.18 -2.98
CA THR A 207 -4.88 28.22 -4.36
C THR A 207 -5.80 29.41 -4.56
N ARG A 208 -6.17 29.71 -5.80
CA ARG A 208 -7.12 30.81 -6.08
C ARG A 208 -8.49 30.57 -5.41
N SER A 209 -8.90 29.30 -5.30
CA SER A 209 -10.17 28.90 -4.65
C SER A 209 -10.05 28.67 -3.15
N ASP A 210 -8.83 28.58 -2.63
CA ASP A 210 -8.52 28.34 -1.21
C ASP A 210 -7.26 29.15 -0.84
N PRO A 211 -7.42 30.48 -0.59
CA PRO A 211 -6.28 31.38 -0.35
C PRO A 211 -5.46 31.10 0.90
N ASP A 212 -6.07 30.46 1.90
CA ASP A 212 -5.39 30.11 3.17
C ASP A 212 -4.67 28.77 3.11
N GLY A 213 -4.95 27.99 2.04
CA GLY A 213 -4.55 26.59 1.95
C GLY A 213 -5.31 25.73 2.97
N ARG A 214 -5.19 24.43 2.86
CA ARG A 214 -5.87 23.51 3.79
C ARG A 214 -4.95 22.41 4.30
N VAL A 215 -5.30 21.85 5.45
CA VAL A 215 -4.66 20.65 5.98
C VAL A 215 -5.57 19.46 5.73
N VAL A 216 -5.05 18.46 5.05
CA VAL A 216 -5.72 17.15 4.89
C VAL A 216 -5.16 16.25 5.98
N ALA A 217 -6.03 15.77 6.88
CA ALA A 217 -5.63 15.00 8.06
C ALA A 217 -6.40 13.68 8.19
N ARG A 218 -7.35 13.40 7.31
CA ARG A 218 -8.23 12.22 7.37
C ARG A 218 -8.32 11.54 6.02
N ASP A 219 -8.53 10.23 6.04
CA ASP A 219 -8.80 9.44 4.84
C ASP A 219 -10.16 9.82 4.25
N GLU A 220 -10.20 10.07 2.94
CA GLU A 220 -11.40 10.62 2.27
C GLU A 220 -12.39 9.56 1.78
N SER A 221 -11.93 8.34 1.49
CA SER A 221 -12.75 7.34 0.76
C SER A 221 -13.75 6.58 1.64
N ILE A 222 -13.72 6.77 2.96
CA ILE A 222 -14.55 6.03 3.92
C ILE A 222 -16.02 6.44 3.77
N ARG A 223 -16.87 5.49 3.44
CA ARG A 223 -18.32 5.69 3.27
C ARG A 223 -19.07 5.18 4.51
N ARG A 224 -19.36 6.08 5.45
CA ARG A 224 -19.98 5.77 6.76
C ARG A 224 -21.35 5.08 6.67
N GLU A 225 -22.11 5.42 5.64
CA GLU A 225 -23.47 4.87 5.44
C GLU A 225 -23.50 3.67 4.48
N THR A 226 -22.37 2.99 4.30
CA THR A 226 -22.33 1.82 3.43
C THR A 226 -23.01 0.64 4.11
N ALA A 227 -24.09 0.16 3.51
CA ALA A 227 -24.78 -1.06 3.92
C ALA A 227 -24.82 -2.05 2.74
N ALA A 228 -24.77 -3.34 3.03
CA ALA A 228 -24.81 -4.39 2.00
C ALA A 228 -26.03 -4.25 1.07
N ALA A 229 -27.18 -3.83 1.59
CA ALA A 229 -28.39 -3.58 0.79
C ALA A 229 -28.25 -2.43 -0.22
N LYS A 230 -27.39 -1.42 0.08
CA LYS A 230 -27.06 -0.36 -0.89
C LYS A 230 -26.11 -0.87 -1.95
N LEU A 231 -25.12 -1.68 -1.56
CA LEU A 231 -24.13 -2.28 -2.46
C LEU A 231 -24.77 -3.26 -3.44
N ALA A 232 -25.75 -4.04 -3.00
CA ALA A 232 -26.49 -5.00 -3.82
C ALA A 232 -27.14 -4.38 -5.08
N LYS A 233 -27.41 -3.06 -5.06
CA LYS A 233 -27.98 -2.32 -6.21
C LYS A 233 -26.94 -1.94 -7.28
N LEU A 234 -25.66 -2.09 -6.99
CA LEU A 234 -24.59 -1.75 -7.94
C LEU A 234 -24.47 -2.83 -9.02
N LYS A 235 -24.24 -2.39 -10.25
CA LYS A 235 -24.04 -3.32 -11.37
C LYS A 235 -22.60 -3.86 -11.35
N PRO A 236 -22.39 -5.12 -11.77
CA PRO A 236 -21.05 -5.63 -12.05
C PRO A 236 -20.32 -4.75 -13.07
N VAL A 237 -19.00 -4.57 -12.88
CA VAL A 237 -18.20 -3.66 -13.70
C VAL A 237 -17.34 -4.40 -14.72
N PHE A 238 -16.85 -5.58 -14.38
CA PHE A 238 -15.78 -6.24 -15.14
C PHE A 238 -16.27 -7.41 -16.00
N LYS A 239 -17.36 -8.05 -15.61
CA LYS A 239 -17.96 -9.18 -16.31
C LYS A 239 -19.46 -9.00 -16.38
N LYS A 240 -20.07 -9.28 -17.55
CA LYS A 240 -21.54 -9.36 -17.66
C LYS A 240 -22.04 -10.43 -16.70
N ASP A 241 -23.03 -10.12 -15.91
CA ASP A 241 -23.58 -11.02 -14.87
C ASP A 241 -22.53 -11.49 -13.83
N GLY A 242 -21.45 -10.71 -13.65
CA GLY A 242 -20.42 -10.93 -12.65
C GLY A 242 -20.84 -10.51 -11.24
N SER A 243 -19.90 -10.58 -10.31
CA SER A 243 -20.14 -10.30 -8.89
C SER A 243 -19.35 -9.10 -8.37
N VAL A 244 -18.28 -8.68 -9.06
CA VAL A 244 -17.40 -7.59 -8.64
C VAL A 244 -17.93 -6.24 -9.11
N THR A 245 -18.07 -5.32 -8.17
CA THR A 245 -18.62 -3.97 -8.40
C THR A 245 -17.68 -2.89 -7.88
N ALA A 246 -17.95 -1.64 -8.21
CA ALA A 246 -17.25 -0.50 -7.60
C ALA A 246 -17.46 -0.36 -6.09
N GLY A 247 -18.38 -1.13 -5.50
CA GLY A 247 -18.67 -1.11 -4.07
C GLY A 247 -17.94 -2.18 -3.27
N ASN A 248 -17.50 -3.28 -3.89
CA ASN A 248 -16.79 -4.38 -3.26
C ASN A 248 -15.37 -4.59 -3.79
N ALA A 249 -14.84 -3.57 -4.49
CA ALA A 249 -13.47 -3.41 -4.93
C ALA A 249 -12.84 -2.19 -4.24
N CYS A 250 -11.51 -2.17 -4.12
CA CYS A 250 -10.81 -0.97 -3.66
C CYS A 250 -11.02 0.20 -4.63
N SER A 251 -11.08 1.42 -4.10
CA SER A 251 -11.07 2.63 -4.92
C SER A 251 -9.64 3.04 -5.28
N MET A 252 -9.50 3.72 -6.41
CA MET A 252 -8.26 4.46 -6.73
C MET A 252 -8.05 5.58 -5.72
N GLY A 253 -6.78 5.95 -5.49
CA GLY A 253 -6.47 7.01 -4.55
C GLY A 253 -5.03 7.51 -4.66
N ASP A 254 -4.71 8.46 -3.79
CA ASP A 254 -3.45 9.16 -3.74
C ASP A 254 -2.88 9.09 -2.31
N GLY A 255 -1.56 8.96 -2.17
CA GLY A 255 -0.92 8.94 -0.86
C GLY A 255 0.53 8.48 -0.88
N ALA A 256 1.15 8.50 0.30
CA ALA A 256 2.51 8.04 0.50
C ALA A 256 2.69 7.42 1.89
N SER A 257 3.68 6.54 2.02
CA SER A 257 4.08 5.93 3.30
C SER A 257 5.60 5.79 3.35
N ALA A 258 6.19 5.97 4.52
CA ALA A 258 7.63 5.88 4.72
C ALA A 258 7.97 5.21 6.06
N ILE A 259 9.04 4.40 6.04
CA ILE A 259 9.56 3.66 7.18
C ILE A 259 11.08 3.86 7.21
N VAL A 260 11.62 4.23 8.35
CA VAL A 260 13.06 4.33 8.60
C VAL A 260 13.51 3.05 9.29
N LEU A 261 14.43 2.35 8.66
CA LEU A 261 14.97 1.05 9.10
C LEU A 261 16.44 1.19 9.52
N THR A 262 16.83 0.45 10.56
CA THR A 262 18.22 0.33 10.99
C THR A 262 18.42 -0.98 11.74
N THR A 263 19.66 -1.28 12.14
CA THR A 263 19.91 -2.41 13.05
C THR A 263 19.52 -2.03 14.48
N ARG A 264 19.16 -3.01 15.30
CA ARG A 264 18.88 -2.79 16.73
C ARG A 264 20.07 -2.16 17.46
N GLU A 265 21.27 -2.62 17.15
CA GLU A 265 22.50 -2.06 17.73
C GLU A 265 22.65 -0.57 17.38
N HIS A 266 22.46 -0.23 16.11
CA HIS A 266 22.58 1.16 15.66
C HIS A 266 21.45 2.04 16.22
N ALA A 267 20.22 1.53 16.31
CA ALA A 267 19.11 2.23 16.98
C ALA A 267 19.45 2.58 18.42
N SER A 268 20.05 1.63 19.16
CA SER A 268 20.50 1.87 20.54
C SER A 268 21.60 2.93 20.61
N ALA A 269 22.57 2.91 19.69
CA ALA A 269 23.62 3.93 19.61
C ALA A 269 23.09 5.33 19.31
N LEU A 270 22.00 5.43 18.53
CA LEU A 270 21.30 6.69 18.24
C LEU A 270 20.38 7.16 19.39
N GLY A 271 20.13 6.31 20.40
CA GLY A 271 19.09 6.56 21.40
C GLY A 271 17.67 6.53 20.81
N ALA A 272 17.51 5.96 19.62
CA ALA A 272 16.22 5.84 18.95
C ALA A 272 15.40 4.69 19.53
N LYS A 273 14.10 4.90 19.71
CA LYS A 273 13.19 3.87 20.23
C LYS A 273 12.61 3.06 19.09
N PRO A 274 12.88 1.75 19.02
CA PRO A 274 12.30 0.90 17.97
C PRO A 274 10.77 0.84 18.06
N LEU A 275 10.13 0.80 16.91
CA LEU A 275 8.69 0.62 16.77
C LEU A 275 8.35 -0.87 16.66
N PHE A 276 8.94 -1.53 15.69
CA PHE A 276 8.80 -2.97 15.46
C PHE A 276 10.09 -3.55 14.88
N SER A 277 10.29 -4.84 15.07
CA SER A 277 11.33 -5.61 14.37
C SER A 277 10.73 -6.42 13.23
N ILE A 278 11.53 -6.61 12.16
CA ILE A 278 11.16 -7.48 11.04
C ILE A 278 11.63 -8.91 11.39
N VAL A 279 10.67 -9.82 11.57
CA VAL A 279 10.94 -11.21 11.93
C VAL A 279 11.27 -12.03 10.70
N ALA A 280 10.43 -11.98 9.68
CA ALA A 280 10.62 -12.68 8.42
C ALA A 280 9.86 -12.01 7.28
N SER A 281 10.27 -12.33 6.06
CA SER A 281 9.55 -11.92 4.86
C SER A 281 9.55 -13.02 3.81
N ALA A 282 8.55 -13.03 2.95
CA ALA A 282 8.48 -13.89 1.79
C ALA A 282 7.93 -13.15 0.57
N GLN A 283 8.35 -13.59 -0.60
CA GLN A 283 7.71 -13.23 -1.86
C GLN A 283 7.36 -14.50 -2.62
N THR A 284 6.23 -14.47 -3.30
CA THR A 284 5.72 -15.55 -4.13
C THR A 284 5.16 -14.99 -5.42
N ALA A 285 4.88 -15.86 -6.35
CA ALA A 285 4.07 -15.56 -7.51
C ALA A 285 3.07 -16.69 -7.73
N VAL A 286 1.90 -16.34 -8.25
CA VAL A 286 0.82 -17.25 -8.60
C VAL A 286 0.40 -16.97 -10.04
N ASP A 287 -0.50 -17.79 -10.59
CA ASP A 287 -1.10 -17.52 -11.89
C ASP A 287 -1.70 -16.11 -11.92
N PRO A 288 -1.28 -15.22 -12.84
CA PRO A 288 -1.83 -13.88 -12.97
C PRO A 288 -3.35 -13.82 -13.08
N ALA A 289 -3.97 -14.86 -13.64
CA ALA A 289 -5.42 -14.97 -13.78
C ALA A 289 -6.17 -15.02 -12.44
N VAL A 290 -5.48 -15.38 -11.36
CA VAL A 290 -6.01 -15.46 -9.99
C VAL A 290 -5.07 -14.79 -9.00
N MET A 291 -4.49 -13.67 -9.38
CA MET A 291 -3.43 -12.96 -8.62
C MET A 291 -3.77 -12.73 -7.13
N GLY A 292 -5.05 -12.61 -6.81
CA GLY A 292 -5.51 -12.37 -5.45
C GLY A 292 -5.33 -13.56 -4.49
N GLU A 293 -4.97 -14.75 -4.98
CA GLU A 293 -4.58 -15.89 -4.13
C GLU A 293 -3.20 -15.72 -3.49
N GLY A 294 -2.41 -14.80 -3.98
CA GLY A 294 -1.03 -14.62 -3.56
C GLY A 294 -0.79 -14.66 -2.04
N PRO A 295 -1.60 -13.96 -1.21
CA PRO A 295 -1.45 -14.01 0.26
C PRO A 295 -1.57 -15.42 0.84
N ALA A 296 -2.42 -16.31 0.26
CA ALA A 296 -2.55 -17.69 0.70
C ALA A 296 -1.25 -18.51 0.49
N HIS A 297 -0.36 -18.04 -0.37
CA HIS A 297 0.95 -18.65 -0.61
C HIS A 297 2.09 -17.90 0.11
N ALA A 298 2.04 -16.57 0.16
CA ALA A 298 3.12 -15.77 0.74
C ALA A 298 3.12 -15.79 2.27
N ILE A 299 1.94 -15.78 2.91
CA ILE A 299 1.83 -15.83 4.37
C ILE A 299 2.40 -17.13 4.94
N PRO A 300 2.00 -18.35 4.49
CA PRO A 300 2.58 -19.59 5.00
C PRO A 300 4.10 -19.64 4.81
N ARG A 301 4.62 -19.15 3.68
CA ARG A 301 6.06 -19.11 3.42
C ARG A 301 6.80 -18.15 4.35
N ALA A 302 6.19 -17.02 4.73
CA ALA A 302 6.77 -16.11 5.72
C ALA A 302 6.79 -16.75 7.11
N LEU A 303 5.69 -17.42 7.49
CA LEU A 303 5.56 -18.14 8.75
C LEU A 303 6.58 -19.28 8.87
N GLU A 304 6.73 -20.07 7.80
CA GLU A 304 7.75 -21.14 7.74
C GLU A 304 9.16 -20.58 8.00
N ARG A 305 9.51 -19.47 7.36
CA ARG A 305 10.82 -18.81 7.56
C ARG A 305 11.02 -18.27 8.97
N ALA A 306 9.94 -17.90 9.64
CA ALA A 306 9.96 -17.45 11.03
C ALA A 306 9.94 -18.61 12.04
N GLY A 307 9.67 -19.85 11.61
CA GLY A 307 9.40 -20.97 12.51
C GLY A 307 8.09 -20.79 13.31
N MET A 308 7.12 -20.09 12.72
CA MET A 308 5.86 -19.70 13.35
C MET A 308 4.67 -20.27 12.59
N THR A 309 3.51 -20.20 13.20
CA THR A 309 2.22 -20.60 12.62
C THR A 309 1.26 -19.40 12.57
N LEU A 310 0.17 -19.54 11.85
CA LEU A 310 -0.85 -18.49 11.78
C LEU A 310 -1.50 -18.20 13.16
N ARG A 311 -1.50 -19.17 14.07
CA ARG A 311 -2.03 -19.02 15.43
C ARG A 311 -1.18 -18.11 16.31
N ASP A 312 0.11 -17.96 15.98
CA ASP A 312 1.04 -17.08 16.68
C ASP A 312 0.88 -15.61 16.27
N MET A 313 0.03 -15.34 15.28
CA MET A 313 -0.27 -13.98 14.84
C MET A 313 -1.45 -13.42 15.64
N ASP A 314 -1.23 -12.29 16.32
CA ASP A 314 -2.28 -11.55 17.01
C ASP A 314 -3.17 -10.82 16.01
N PHE A 315 -2.57 -10.23 14.97
CA PHE A 315 -3.27 -9.51 13.91
C PHE A 315 -2.70 -9.80 12.53
N ILE A 316 -3.56 -9.65 11.52
CA ILE A 316 -3.27 -9.90 10.12
C ILE A 316 -3.74 -8.69 9.30
N GLU A 317 -2.84 -8.08 8.54
CA GLU A 317 -3.16 -7.00 7.59
C GLU A 317 -2.97 -7.50 6.16
N VAL A 318 -4.04 -7.69 5.43
CA VAL A 318 -4.00 -8.05 4.02
C VAL A 318 -4.61 -6.92 3.19
N ASN A 319 -3.87 -6.45 2.19
CA ASN A 319 -4.41 -5.41 1.33
C ASN A 319 -5.68 -5.89 0.61
N GLU A 320 -6.77 -5.15 0.78
CA GLU A 320 -8.08 -5.45 0.20
C GLU A 320 -8.17 -4.92 -1.23
N ALA A 321 -7.54 -5.58 -2.19
CA ALA A 321 -7.72 -5.21 -3.59
C ALA A 321 -9.18 -5.42 -4.04
N PHE A 322 -9.79 -6.50 -3.57
CA PHE A 322 -11.20 -6.85 -3.78
C PHE A 322 -11.73 -7.61 -2.56
N ALA A 323 -12.99 -7.43 -2.22
CA ALA A 323 -13.63 -8.19 -1.15
C ALA A 323 -13.53 -9.71 -1.40
N VAL A 324 -13.77 -10.16 -2.64
CA VAL A 324 -13.66 -11.57 -3.04
C VAL A 324 -12.25 -12.12 -2.83
N GLN A 325 -11.23 -11.30 -3.03
CA GLN A 325 -9.83 -11.72 -2.83
C GLN A 325 -9.54 -12.02 -1.35
N ILE A 326 -10.04 -11.22 -0.42
CA ILE A 326 -9.89 -11.49 1.03
C ILE A 326 -10.66 -12.76 1.42
N LEU A 327 -11.89 -12.91 0.93
CA LEU A 327 -12.71 -14.10 1.19
C LEU A 327 -12.09 -15.38 0.61
N ALA A 328 -11.45 -15.31 -0.55
CA ALA A 328 -10.70 -16.44 -1.11
C ALA A 328 -9.51 -16.84 -0.23
N ASN A 329 -8.73 -15.86 0.24
CA ASN A 329 -7.62 -16.13 1.16
C ASN A 329 -8.10 -16.65 2.52
N GLU A 330 -9.23 -16.16 3.02
CA GLU A 330 -9.86 -16.68 4.24
C GLU A 330 -10.21 -18.18 4.09
N ARG A 331 -10.84 -18.56 2.97
CA ARG A 331 -11.16 -19.98 2.70
C ARG A 331 -9.90 -20.84 2.59
N ALA A 332 -8.83 -20.30 2.02
CA ALA A 332 -7.58 -21.03 1.83
C ALA A 332 -6.76 -21.18 3.12
N LEU A 333 -6.73 -20.16 3.98
CA LEU A 333 -5.89 -20.10 5.18
C LEU A 333 -6.64 -20.46 6.48
N GLY A 334 -7.96 -20.35 6.50
CA GLY A 334 -8.77 -20.61 7.69
C GLY A 334 -8.45 -19.66 8.85
N TRP A 335 -8.09 -18.41 8.57
CA TRP A 335 -7.79 -17.43 9.61
C TRP A 335 -9.03 -16.98 10.40
N ASP A 336 -8.82 -16.45 11.59
CA ASP A 336 -9.85 -15.79 12.37
C ASP A 336 -10.10 -14.38 11.80
N ARG A 337 -11.26 -14.16 11.18
CA ARG A 337 -11.65 -12.88 10.57
C ARG A 337 -11.63 -11.72 11.58
N SER A 338 -11.83 -11.99 12.86
CA SER A 338 -11.81 -10.95 13.90
C SER A 338 -10.42 -10.32 14.09
N LYS A 339 -9.36 -11.02 13.64
CA LYS A 339 -7.97 -10.55 13.67
C LYS A 339 -7.54 -9.87 12.37
N VAL A 340 -8.38 -9.89 11.32
CA VAL A 340 -8.00 -9.41 9.97
C VAL A 340 -8.53 -8.01 9.74
N ASN A 341 -7.63 -7.09 9.35
CA ASN A 341 -7.94 -5.72 8.96
C ASN A 341 -8.89 -5.06 9.98
N VAL A 342 -8.51 -5.07 11.24
CA VAL A 342 -9.40 -4.67 12.37
C VAL A 342 -9.77 -3.19 12.32
N HIS A 343 -8.97 -2.36 11.67
CA HIS A 343 -9.25 -0.94 11.42
C HIS A 343 -9.82 -0.67 10.00
N GLY A 344 -10.32 -1.72 9.31
CA GLY A 344 -10.73 -1.64 7.91
C GLY A 344 -9.54 -1.69 6.96
N GLY A 345 -9.78 -1.77 5.67
CA GLY A 345 -8.75 -1.92 4.66
C GLY A 345 -9.03 -1.14 3.37
N ALA A 346 -8.38 -1.52 2.28
CA ALA A 346 -8.35 -0.74 1.05
C ALA A 346 -9.71 -0.61 0.34
N VAL A 347 -10.66 -1.50 0.57
CA VAL A 347 -12.04 -1.34 0.07
C VAL A 347 -12.66 -0.07 0.63
N ALA A 348 -12.39 0.26 1.88
CA ALA A 348 -12.87 1.48 2.52
C ALA A 348 -11.92 2.66 2.35
N LEU A 349 -10.60 2.43 2.50
CA LEU A 349 -9.58 3.48 2.57
C LEU A 349 -9.10 3.94 1.18
N GLY A 350 -9.17 3.06 0.17
CA GLY A 350 -8.53 3.25 -1.13
C GLY A 350 -7.19 2.52 -1.24
N HIS A 351 -6.71 2.40 -2.49
CA HIS A 351 -5.51 1.63 -2.83
C HIS A 351 -4.56 2.40 -3.75
N PRO A 352 -3.84 3.41 -3.26
CA PRO A 352 -2.71 3.99 -3.99
C PRO A 352 -1.61 2.92 -4.11
N THR A 353 -1.49 2.30 -5.29
CA THR A 353 -0.77 1.01 -5.47
C THR A 353 0.67 1.06 -4.96
N GLY A 354 1.44 2.09 -5.33
CA GLY A 354 2.86 2.20 -4.98
C GLY A 354 3.15 2.34 -3.48
N MET A 355 2.19 2.82 -2.67
CA MET A 355 2.41 3.05 -1.23
C MET A 355 1.80 1.98 -0.33
N SER A 356 0.85 1.19 -0.84
CA SER A 356 -0.01 0.35 -0.01
C SER A 356 0.72 -0.76 0.74
N GLY A 357 1.80 -1.32 0.19
CA GLY A 357 2.58 -2.37 0.86
C GLY A 357 3.27 -1.90 2.15
N ALA A 358 3.82 -0.68 2.16
CA ALA A 358 4.37 -0.09 3.39
C ALA A 358 3.25 0.44 4.29
N ARG A 359 2.15 0.96 3.72
CA ARG A 359 0.99 1.40 4.47
C ARG A 359 0.45 0.30 5.38
N ILE A 360 0.28 -0.92 4.88
CA ILE A 360 -0.24 -2.02 5.72
C ILE A 360 0.73 -2.43 6.83
N LEU A 361 2.04 -2.21 6.67
CA LEU A 361 3.01 -2.40 7.77
C LEU A 361 2.89 -1.31 8.83
N VAL A 362 2.71 -0.05 8.41
CA VAL A 362 2.47 1.08 9.33
C VAL A 362 1.16 0.86 10.11
N THR A 363 0.09 0.44 9.43
CA THR A 363 -1.18 0.12 10.06
C THR A 363 -1.06 -1.08 11.01
N LEU A 364 -0.33 -2.13 10.61
CA LEU A 364 -0.14 -3.31 11.46
C LEU A 364 0.61 -2.96 12.76
N ASP A 365 1.67 -2.14 12.71
CA ASP A 365 2.34 -1.66 13.92
C ASP A 365 1.38 -0.88 14.82
N ASN A 366 0.58 0.03 14.25
CA ASN A 366 -0.42 0.79 14.99
C ASN A 366 -1.47 -0.14 15.64
N VAL A 367 -1.98 -1.13 14.90
CA VAL A 367 -2.93 -2.13 15.42
C VAL A 367 -2.32 -2.92 16.56
N LEU A 368 -1.10 -3.44 16.41
CA LEU A 368 -0.39 -4.19 17.46
C LEU A 368 -0.25 -3.36 18.74
N ARG A 369 0.06 -2.05 18.60
CA ARG A 369 0.18 -1.15 19.76
C ARG A 369 -1.15 -0.87 20.43
N ARG A 370 -2.18 -0.62 19.66
CA ARG A 370 -3.52 -0.25 20.17
C ARG A 370 -4.23 -1.40 20.86
N HIS A 371 -3.98 -2.62 20.41
CA HIS A 371 -4.65 -3.83 20.91
C HIS A 371 -3.73 -4.76 21.70
N ASP A 372 -2.56 -4.26 22.13
CA ASP A 372 -1.55 -4.99 22.92
C ASP A 372 -1.12 -6.32 22.32
N GLY A 373 -1.12 -6.42 20.98
CA GLY A 373 -0.58 -7.57 20.23
C GLY A 373 0.94 -7.53 20.16
N GLU A 374 1.55 -8.69 19.95
CA GLU A 374 3.01 -8.81 19.83
C GLU A 374 3.42 -9.10 18.39
N HIS A 375 2.82 -10.10 17.74
CA HIS A 375 3.19 -10.51 16.39
C HIS A 375 2.06 -10.27 15.41
N GLY A 376 2.43 -9.80 14.21
CA GLY A 376 1.49 -9.66 13.12
C GLY A 376 2.12 -9.95 11.77
N VAL A 377 1.28 -10.34 10.81
CA VAL A 377 1.68 -10.55 9.41
C VAL A 377 0.93 -9.61 8.49
N ALA A 378 1.67 -8.95 7.61
CA ALA A 378 1.11 -8.16 6.52
C ALA A 378 1.35 -8.85 5.18
N SER A 379 0.38 -8.80 4.24
CA SER A 379 0.53 -9.34 2.89
C SER A 379 -0.22 -8.53 1.84
N ILE A 380 0.34 -8.48 0.64
CA ILE A 380 -0.23 -7.74 -0.49
C ILE A 380 0.06 -8.47 -1.80
N CYS A 381 -1.00 -8.79 -2.56
CA CYS A 381 -0.92 -9.30 -3.93
C CYS A 381 -0.84 -8.16 -4.94
N GLY A 382 -0.44 -8.47 -6.16
CA GLY A 382 -0.36 -7.49 -7.24
C GLY A 382 -0.51 -8.07 -8.63
N GLY A 383 -0.74 -7.20 -9.60
CA GLY A 383 -0.79 -7.55 -11.01
C GLY A 383 0.43 -8.36 -11.44
N GLY A 384 0.26 -9.28 -12.39
CA GLY A 384 1.28 -10.27 -12.74
C GLY A 384 1.38 -11.44 -11.77
N GLY A 385 0.51 -11.54 -10.75
CA GLY A 385 0.49 -12.63 -9.78
C GLY A 385 1.54 -12.50 -8.66
N VAL A 386 2.33 -11.41 -8.62
CA VAL A 386 3.38 -11.22 -7.61
C VAL A 386 2.79 -10.87 -6.24
N THR A 387 3.42 -11.34 -5.17
CA THR A 387 2.93 -11.13 -3.80
C THR A 387 4.09 -11.04 -2.81
N THR A 388 3.90 -10.24 -1.78
CA THR A 388 4.81 -10.17 -0.63
C THR A 388 4.07 -10.40 0.68
N ALA A 389 4.77 -10.98 1.66
CA ALA A 389 4.32 -11.05 3.04
C ALA A 389 5.48 -10.72 3.98
N MET A 390 5.18 -10.08 5.11
CA MET A 390 6.16 -9.72 6.12
C MET A 390 5.57 -9.90 7.51
N ILE A 391 6.32 -10.54 8.40
CA ILE A 391 6.00 -10.70 9.81
C ILE A 391 6.78 -9.66 10.59
N ILE A 392 6.08 -8.89 11.41
CA ILE A 392 6.68 -7.94 12.33
C ILE A 392 6.36 -8.31 13.77
N ARG A 393 7.26 -7.92 14.68
CA ARG A 393 7.06 -8.00 16.12
C ARG A 393 7.10 -6.58 16.69
N ARG A 394 6.06 -6.21 17.41
CA ARG A 394 5.98 -4.94 18.13
C ARG A 394 7.11 -4.85 19.18
N GLU A 395 7.75 -3.70 19.26
CA GLU A 395 8.69 -3.38 20.34
C GLU A 395 7.95 -2.67 21.51
N ARG A 396 8.32 -3.06 22.73
CA ARG A 396 7.71 -2.55 23.97
C ARG A 396 8.38 -1.29 24.50
#